data_28ebcee069a2dea9ff8625787339a059
#
_entry.id   28ebcee069a2dea9ff8625787339a059
#
_cell.length_a   1.000
_cell.length_b   1.000
_cell.length_c   1.000
_cell.angle_alpha   90.00
_cell.angle_beta   90.00
_cell.angle_gamma   90.00
#
_symmetry.space_group_name_H-M   'P 1'
#
loop_
_entity.id
_entity.type
_entity.pdbx_description
1 polymer ?
#
loop_
_entity_poly.entity_id
_entity_poly.type
_entity_poly.pdbx_seq_one_letter_code
_entity_poly.pdbx_strand_id
1 'polypeptide(L)'
;MPANEYHFITRWRVEGTCGEIADVLDDPVALERWWPSVYLRVEELAPANPRGVGRRARLLTKGWLPYTLRWELEIVEQRYPHGFSLVASGDFEGRGVWTFEQDGPFVDIVYDWRISAEKPLLRSLSFLLKPLFEANHRWAMAQGEESLRLELARRRATSEAARRSVPPPPGPITYAAAAVLGGVAAAGAALAYLIVRSMRRR
;
A
#
# COMPACT_ATOMS: atom_id res chain seq x y z
N MET A 1 -23.40 -0.60 5.65
CA MET A 1 -22.43 -0.77 4.55
C MET A 1 -22.53 -2.21 4.07
N PRO A 2 -22.49 -2.47 2.77
CA PRO A 2 -22.36 -3.83 2.23
C PRO A 2 -21.17 -4.56 2.84
N ALA A 3 -21.26 -5.88 2.97
CA ALA A 3 -20.25 -6.68 3.67
C ALA A 3 -18.85 -6.64 3.00
N ASN A 4 -18.78 -6.29 1.72
CA ASN A 4 -17.55 -6.21 0.94
C ASN A 4 -16.97 -4.79 0.81
N GLU A 5 -17.56 -3.80 1.48
CA GLU A 5 -17.05 -2.43 1.52
C GLU A 5 -16.13 -2.21 2.71
N TYR A 6 -15.04 -1.51 2.46
CA TYR A 6 -14.01 -1.14 3.43
C TYR A 6 -13.72 0.35 3.36
N HIS A 7 -13.56 0.96 4.51
CA HIS A 7 -13.13 2.34 4.65
C HIS A 7 -11.98 2.38 5.64
N PHE A 8 -10.79 2.75 5.16
CA PHE A 8 -9.58 2.87 5.95
C PHE A 8 -9.15 4.32 5.99
N ILE A 9 -8.85 4.82 7.17
CA ILE A 9 -8.19 6.10 7.37
C ILE A 9 -6.84 5.82 8.01
N THR A 10 -5.78 6.06 7.25
CA THR A 10 -4.40 5.94 7.72
C THR A 10 -3.84 7.32 7.99
N ARG A 11 -3.09 7.46 9.07
CA ARG A 11 -2.40 8.68 9.44
C ARG A 11 -0.93 8.39 9.66
N TRP A 12 -0.07 9.13 8.98
CA TRP A 12 1.37 9.13 9.18
C TRP A 12 1.83 10.51 9.61
N ARG A 13 2.93 10.56 10.35
CA ARG A 13 3.62 11.79 10.69
C ARG A 13 5.10 11.61 10.39
N VAL A 14 5.59 12.37 9.41
CA VAL A 14 6.93 12.20 8.87
C VAL A 14 7.65 13.55 8.84
N GLU A 15 8.90 13.58 9.29
CA GLU A 15 9.74 14.77 9.19
C GLU A 15 10.06 15.07 7.72
N GLY A 16 9.75 16.30 7.30
CA GLY A 16 9.97 16.75 5.91
C GLY A 16 9.09 17.91 5.50
N THR A 17 9.05 18.14 4.20
CA THR A 17 8.17 19.10 3.56
C THR A 17 7.09 18.40 2.75
N CYS A 18 5.93 19.05 2.55
CA CYS A 18 4.88 18.53 1.69
C CYS A 18 5.41 18.22 0.27
N GLY A 19 6.34 19.02 -0.25
CA GLY A 19 6.96 18.77 -1.55
C GLY A 19 7.75 17.45 -1.59
N GLU A 20 8.61 17.21 -0.59
CA GLU A 20 9.38 15.96 -0.50
C GLU A 20 8.46 14.72 -0.41
N ILE A 21 7.36 14.82 0.36
CA ILE A 21 6.38 13.75 0.48
C ILE A 21 5.66 13.52 -0.85
N ALA A 22 5.19 14.60 -1.49
CA ALA A 22 4.51 14.53 -2.79
C ALA A 22 5.41 13.90 -3.85
N ASP A 23 6.70 14.31 -3.94
CA ASP A 23 7.68 13.79 -4.89
C ASP A 23 7.98 12.29 -4.72
N VAL A 24 7.72 11.72 -3.56
CA VAL A 24 7.84 10.27 -3.33
C VAL A 24 6.54 9.55 -3.64
N LEU A 25 5.41 10.05 -3.15
CA LEU A 25 4.12 9.34 -3.21
C LEU A 25 3.43 9.47 -4.57
N ASP A 26 3.69 10.53 -5.33
CA ASP A 26 3.11 10.78 -6.66
C ASP A 26 3.80 9.98 -7.79
N ASP A 27 4.84 9.21 -7.47
CA ASP A 27 5.52 8.33 -8.42
C ASP A 27 5.20 6.85 -8.17
N PRO A 28 4.14 6.29 -8.78
CA PRO A 28 3.77 4.90 -8.58
C PRO A 28 4.82 3.91 -9.09
N VAL A 29 5.62 4.27 -10.09
CA VAL A 29 6.65 3.37 -10.65
C VAL A 29 7.78 3.14 -9.64
N ALA A 30 8.06 4.12 -8.80
CA ALA A 30 9.07 3.99 -7.75
C ALA A 30 8.63 3.11 -6.55
N LEU A 31 7.35 2.75 -6.45
CA LEU A 31 6.81 1.95 -5.32
C LEU A 31 7.51 0.60 -5.15
N GLU A 32 7.86 -0.09 -6.23
CA GLU A 32 8.64 -1.35 -6.15
C GLU A 32 9.97 -1.15 -5.42
N ARG A 33 10.61 0.00 -5.61
CA ARG A 33 11.93 0.28 -5.07
C ARG A 33 11.88 0.72 -3.62
N TRP A 34 10.94 1.63 -3.27
CA TRP A 34 10.95 2.21 -1.93
C TRP A 34 9.94 1.58 -0.98
N TRP A 35 8.92 0.86 -1.49
CA TRP A 35 7.93 0.15 -0.67
C TRP A 35 7.77 -1.33 -1.11
N PRO A 36 8.88 -2.09 -1.22
CA PRO A 36 8.86 -3.46 -1.77
C PRO A 36 8.14 -4.48 -0.88
N SER A 37 7.90 -4.18 0.40
CA SER A 37 7.13 -5.04 1.30
C SER A 37 5.68 -5.27 0.83
N VAL A 38 5.15 -4.33 0.05
CA VAL A 38 3.76 -4.35 -0.44
C VAL A 38 3.69 -4.40 -1.96
N TYR A 39 4.48 -3.58 -2.66
CA TYR A 39 4.44 -3.47 -4.12
C TYR A 39 5.49 -4.39 -4.74
N LEU A 40 5.02 -5.55 -5.22
CA LEU A 40 5.91 -6.59 -5.80
C LEU A 40 6.24 -6.31 -7.26
N ARG A 41 5.33 -5.65 -7.99
CA ARG A 41 5.51 -5.21 -9.36
C ARG A 41 4.60 -4.02 -9.67
N VAL A 42 5.16 -3.05 -10.39
CA VAL A 42 4.43 -1.90 -10.93
C VAL A 42 4.78 -1.72 -12.40
N GLU A 43 3.77 -1.57 -13.23
CA GLU A 43 3.89 -1.34 -14.66
C GLU A 43 3.16 -0.05 -15.01
N GLU A 44 3.86 0.96 -15.52
CA GLU A 44 3.21 2.18 -16.01
C GLU A 44 2.44 1.88 -17.31
N LEU A 45 1.14 2.21 -17.32
CA LEU A 45 0.26 2.03 -18.47
C LEU A 45 0.09 3.31 -19.27
N ALA A 46 0.10 4.45 -18.58
CA ALA A 46 0.02 5.78 -19.19
C ALA A 46 0.69 6.81 -18.29
N PRO A 47 1.48 7.74 -18.85
CA PRO A 47 2.05 8.87 -18.11
C PRO A 47 0.97 9.89 -17.74
N ALA A 48 1.27 10.74 -16.76
CA ALA A 48 0.43 11.88 -16.43
C ALA A 48 0.41 12.91 -17.56
N ASN A 49 -0.70 13.64 -17.68
CA ASN A 49 -0.77 14.84 -18.51
C ASN A 49 -0.03 16.01 -17.80
N PRO A 50 0.12 17.18 -18.44
CA PRO A 50 0.82 18.34 -17.86
C PRO A 50 0.22 18.87 -16.55
N ARG A 51 -1.00 18.46 -16.18
CA ARG A 51 -1.64 18.80 -14.90
C ARG A 51 -1.42 17.73 -13.82
N GLY A 52 -0.61 16.69 -14.09
CA GLY A 52 -0.35 15.59 -13.16
C GLY A 52 -1.47 14.54 -13.09
N VAL A 53 -2.49 14.62 -13.93
CA VAL A 53 -3.68 13.76 -13.93
C VAL A 53 -3.62 12.76 -15.08
N GLY A 54 -4.29 11.60 -14.93
CA GLY A 54 -4.40 10.57 -15.96
C GLY A 54 -3.23 9.58 -15.96
N ARG A 55 -2.27 9.70 -15.02
CA ARG A 55 -1.24 8.65 -14.85
C ARG A 55 -1.92 7.35 -14.45
N ARG A 56 -1.58 6.27 -15.14
CA ARG A 56 -2.12 4.93 -14.87
C ARG A 56 -0.99 3.95 -14.66
N ALA A 57 -1.17 3.08 -13.67
CA ALA A 57 -0.24 1.99 -13.41
C ALA A 57 -0.98 0.71 -13.03
N ARG A 58 -0.45 -0.44 -13.45
CA ARG A 58 -0.88 -1.77 -13.01
C ARG A 58 0.02 -2.25 -11.90
N LEU A 59 -0.59 -2.79 -10.85
CA LEU A 59 0.05 -3.12 -9.61
C LEU A 59 -0.17 -4.59 -9.25
N LEU A 60 0.89 -5.26 -8.82
CA LEU A 60 0.84 -6.52 -8.11
C LEU A 60 1.25 -6.26 -6.66
N THR A 61 0.29 -6.38 -5.75
CA THR A 61 0.52 -6.10 -4.34
C THR A 61 0.29 -7.31 -3.46
N LYS A 62 0.93 -7.29 -2.28
CA LYS A 62 0.80 -8.32 -1.25
C LYS A 62 0.90 -7.64 0.13
N GLY A 63 0.12 -8.12 1.08
CA GLY A 63 0.36 -7.86 2.49
C GLY A 63 1.06 -9.05 3.15
N TRP A 64 0.81 -9.24 4.46
CA TRP A 64 1.28 -10.44 5.17
C TRP A 64 0.39 -11.67 4.93
N LEU A 65 -0.82 -11.48 4.41
CA LEU A 65 -1.71 -12.59 4.05
C LEU A 65 -1.21 -13.36 2.81
N PRO A 66 -1.54 -14.67 2.69
CA PRO A 66 -1.01 -15.56 1.66
C PRO A 66 -1.69 -15.41 0.29
N TYR A 67 -1.94 -14.19 -0.14
CA TYR A 67 -2.49 -13.90 -1.46
C TYR A 67 -1.90 -12.61 -2.03
N THR A 68 -2.00 -12.44 -3.33
CA THR A 68 -1.66 -11.23 -4.05
C THR A 68 -2.91 -10.59 -4.64
N LEU A 69 -2.86 -9.27 -4.82
CA LEU A 69 -3.90 -8.48 -5.45
C LEU A 69 -3.34 -7.84 -6.72
N ARG A 70 -4.12 -7.93 -7.81
CA ARG A 70 -3.84 -7.26 -9.08
C ARG A 70 -4.88 -6.19 -9.30
N TRP A 71 -4.41 -4.99 -9.47
CA TRP A 71 -5.28 -3.83 -9.66
C TRP A 71 -4.59 -2.74 -10.45
N GLU A 72 -5.36 -1.81 -10.97
CA GLU A 72 -4.87 -0.63 -11.66
C GLU A 72 -5.23 0.60 -10.85
N LEU A 73 -4.35 1.58 -10.84
CA LEU A 73 -4.64 2.92 -10.34
C LEU A 73 -4.67 3.91 -11.49
N GLU A 74 -5.49 4.95 -11.31
CA GLU A 74 -5.46 6.15 -12.14
C GLU A 74 -5.49 7.38 -11.23
N ILE A 75 -4.55 8.31 -11.43
CA ILE A 75 -4.56 9.62 -10.74
C ILE A 75 -5.63 10.49 -11.40
N VAL A 76 -6.66 10.84 -10.66
CA VAL A 76 -7.82 11.60 -11.15
C VAL A 76 -7.83 13.05 -10.69
N GLU A 77 -7.02 13.38 -9.69
CA GLU A 77 -6.90 14.75 -9.17
C GLU A 77 -5.48 14.96 -8.62
N GLN A 78 -4.89 16.12 -8.92
CA GLN A 78 -3.59 16.52 -8.40
C GLN A 78 -3.70 17.86 -7.68
N ARG A 79 -3.18 17.93 -6.46
CA ARG A 79 -3.14 19.11 -5.58
C ARG A 79 -1.73 19.34 -5.04
N TYR A 80 -0.72 19.16 -5.90
CA TYR A 80 0.68 19.32 -5.50
C TYR A 80 0.93 20.66 -4.82
N PRO A 81 1.67 20.71 -3.69
CA PRO A 81 2.29 19.59 -2.97
C PRO A 81 1.40 18.99 -1.86
N HIS A 82 0.11 19.30 -1.82
CA HIS A 82 -0.80 19.00 -0.71
C HIS A 82 -1.60 17.70 -0.86
N GLY A 83 -1.32 16.90 -1.88
CA GLY A 83 -1.93 15.60 -2.07
C GLY A 83 -2.46 15.33 -3.46
N PHE A 84 -3.15 14.20 -3.61
CA PHE A 84 -3.76 13.74 -4.84
C PHE A 84 -4.89 12.75 -4.57
N SER A 85 -5.73 12.49 -5.57
CA SER A 85 -6.74 11.46 -5.52
C SER A 85 -6.54 10.47 -6.64
N LEU A 86 -6.81 9.19 -6.33
CA LEU A 86 -6.75 8.10 -7.29
C LEU A 86 -8.03 7.27 -7.27
N VAL A 87 -8.30 6.60 -8.37
CA VAL A 87 -9.28 5.52 -8.45
C VAL A 87 -8.56 4.19 -8.68
N ALA A 88 -9.13 3.12 -8.16
CA ALA A 88 -8.64 1.77 -8.30
C ALA A 88 -9.66 0.89 -8.98
N SER A 89 -9.18 -0.06 -9.80
CA SER A 89 -10.00 -1.08 -10.46
C SER A 89 -9.24 -2.41 -10.53
N GLY A 90 -9.97 -3.54 -10.56
CA GLY A 90 -9.39 -4.89 -10.63
C GLY A 90 -9.87 -5.81 -9.53
N ASP A 91 -8.97 -6.40 -8.75
CA ASP A 91 -9.34 -7.30 -7.62
C ASP A 91 -10.17 -6.57 -6.53
N PHE A 92 -10.17 -5.26 -6.54
CA PHE A 92 -11.06 -4.36 -5.82
C PHE A 92 -11.27 -3.08 -6.62
N GLU A 93 -12.34 -2.36 -6.30
CA GLU A 93 -12.65 -1.07 -6.89
C GLU A 93 -12.76 -0.02 -5.78
N GLY A 94 -12.40 1.22 -6.08
CA GLY A 94 -12.53 2.26 -5.08
C GLY A 94 -11.79 3.55 -5.37
N ARG A 95 -11.72 4.40 -4.34
CA ARG A 95 -11.08 5.70 -4.39
C ARG A 95 -10.15 5.91 -3.20
N GLY A 96 -8.97 6.43 -3.46
CA GLY A 96 -8.00 6.89 -2.48
C GLY A 96 -7.79 8.39 -2.54
N VAL A 97 -7.70 9.02 -1.38
CA VAL A 97 -7.38 10.44 -1.26
C VAL A 97 -6.21 10.60 -0.30
N TRP A 98 -5.10 11.10 -0.82
CA TRP A 98 -3.95 11.53 -0.04
C TRP A 98 -4.03 13.02 0.25
N THR A 99 -3.81 13.41 1.50
CA THR A 99 -3.73 14.81 1.94
C THR A 99 -2.47 15.00 2.78
N PHE A 100 -1.74 16.08 2.51
CA PHE A 100 -0.49 16.43 3.19
C PHE A 100 -0.63 17.83 3.79
N GLU A 101 -0.39 17.94 5.10
CA GLU A 101 -0.44 19.19 5.85
C GLU A 101 0.87 19.41 6.57
N GLN A 102 1.49 20.59 6.36
CA GLN A 102 2.75 20.95 7.02
C GLN A 102 2.47 21.35 8.46
N ASP A 103 3.18 20.74 9.42
CA ASP A 103 3.16 21.10 10.83
C ASP A 103 4.61 21.24 11.35
N GLY A 104 5.14 22.46 11.29
CA GLY A 104 6.53 22.74 11.64
C GLY A 104 7.51 21.90 10.78
N PRO A 105 8.40 21.10 11.40
CA PRO A 105 9.33 20.24 10.66
C PRO A 105 8.70 18.92 10.19
N PHE A 106 7.43 18.68 10.48
CA PHE A 106 6.71 17.46 10.13
C PHE A 106 5.61 17.69 9.11
N VAL A 107 5.25 16.64 8.41
CA VAL A 107 4.07 16.59 7.56
C VAL A 107 3.10 15.56 8.15
N ASP A 108 1.87 15.99 8.42
CA ASP A 108 0.77 15.11 8.73
C ASP A 108 0.15 14.62 7.42
N ILE A 109 0.19 13.32 7.23
CA ILE A 109 -0.24 12.62 6.02
C ILE A 109 -1.50 11.83 6.35
N VAL A 110 -2.58 12.08 5.61
CA VAL A 110 -3.82 11.32 5.73
C VAL A 110 -4.10 10.59 4.43
N TYR A 111 -4.39 9.30 4.51
CA TYR A 111 -4.88 8.49 3.39
C TYR A 111 -6.28 7.98 3.71
N ASP A 112 -7.29 8.55 3.05
CA ASP A 112 -8.68 8.07 3.05
C ASP A 112 -8.85 7.08 1.91
N TRP A 113 -9.03 5.79 2.23
CA TRP A 113 -9.11 4.69 1.29
C TRP A 113 -10.45 3.98 1.40
N ARG A 114 -11.28 4.09 0.36
CA ARG A 114 -12.60 3.46 0.28
C ARG A 114 -12.63 2.51 -0.88
N ILE A 115 -12.84 1.23 -0.59
CA ILE A 115 -12.82 0.15 -1.58
C ILE A 115 -13.98 -0.82 -1.37
N SER A 116 -14.38 -1.46 -2.47
CA SER A 116 -15.17 -2.68 -2.49
C SER A 116 -14.32 -3.85 -3.01
N ALA A 117 -14.41 -4.99 -2.34
CA ALA A 117 -13.69 -6.19 -2.75
C ALA A 117 -14.50 -6.92 -3.83
N GLU A 118 -13.97 -6.97 -5.06
CA GLU A 118 -14.63 -7.59 -6.20
C GLU A 118 -14.22 -9.05 -6.42
N LYS A 119 -13.07 -9.46 -5.88
CA LYS A 119 -12.63 -10.86 -5.95
C LYS A 119 -13.66 -11.78 -5.26
N PRO A 120 -14.22 -12.80 -5.95
CA PRO A 120 -15.34 -13.62 -5.41
C PRO A 120 -15.05 -14.20 -4.02
N LEU A 121 -13.83 -14.68 -3.78
CA LEU A 121 -13.41 -15.21 -2.49
C LEU A 121 -13.43 -14.14 -1.39
N LEU A 122 -12.92 -12.95 -1.69
CA LEU A 122 -12.90 -11.83 -0.74
C LEU A 122 -14.31 -11.33 -0.47
N ARG A 123 -15.15 -11.26 -1.48
CA ARG A 123 -16.55 -10.83 -1.38
C ARG A 123 -17.39 -11.78 -0.50
N SER A 124 -17.29 -13.10 -0.72
CA SER A 124 -18.08 -14.08 0.02
C SER A 124 -17.66 -14.26 1.48
N LEU A 125 -16.39 -14.01 1.82
CA LEU A 125 -15.82 -14.18 3.15
C LEU A 125 -15.59 -12.84 3.89
N SER A 126 -15.90 -11.71 3.26
CA SER A 126 -15.64 -10.36 3.81
C SER A 126 -16.16 -10.17 5.23
N PHE A 127 -17.37 -10.65 5.51
CA PHE A 127 -17.99 -10.51 6.83
C PHE A 127 -17.12 -11.15 7.95
N LEU A 128 -16.63 -12.37 7.71
CA LEU A 128 -15.85 -13.11 8.71
C LEU A 128 -14.38 -12.65 8.77
N LEU A 129 -13.83 -12.23 7.64
CA LEU A 129 -12.41 -11.92 7.50
C LEU A 129 -12.11 -10.42 7.58
N LYS A 130 -13.13 -9.57 7.78
CA LYS A 130 -12.96 -8.10 7.85
C LYS A 130 -11.88 -7.66 8.84
N PRO A 131 -11.81 -8.14 10.10
CA PRO A 131 -10.75 -7.77 11.04
C PRO A 131 -9.35 -8.17 10.54
N LEU A 132 -9.25 -9.30 9.82
CA LEU A 132 -8.00 -9.79 9.27
C LEU A 132 -7.52 -8.92 8.11
N PHE A 133 -8.42 -8.49 7.23
CA PHE A 133 -8.09 -7.56 6.15
C PHE A 133 -7.72 -6.18 6.67
N GLU A 134 -8.41 -5.70 7.71
CA GLU A 134 -8.05 -4.45 8.40
C GLU A 134 -6.66 -4.53 9.04
N ALA A 135 -6.33 -5.65 9.68
CA ALA A 135 -5.01 -5.87 10.26
C ALA A 135 -3.92 -5.94 9.17
N ASN A 136 -4.22 -6.61 8.04
CA ASN A 136 -3.32 -6.68 6.88
C ASN A 136 -3.08 -5.30 6.27
N HIS A 137 -4.12 -4.47 6.15
CA HIS A 137 -3.99 -3.10 5.67
C HIS A 137 -3.16 -2.24 6.63
N ARG A 138 -3.45 -2.27 7.95
CA ARG A 138 -2.65 -1.54 8.95
C ARG A 138 -1.17 -1.93 8.90
N TRP A 139 -0.88 -3.22 8.77
CA TRP A 139 0.50 -3.69 8.61
C TRP A 139 1.13 -3.12 7.33
N ALA A 140 0.46 -3.20 6.19
CA ALA A 140 0.96 -2.68 4.93
C ALA A 140 1.28 -1.19 5.05
N MET A 141 0.38 -0.40 5.65
CA MET A 141 0.58 1.03 5.83
C MET A 141 1.72 1.37 6.81
N ALA A 142 1.91 0.59 7.87
CA ALA A 142 3.05 0.77 8.78
C ALA A 142 4.39 0.50 8.07
N GLN A 143 4.45 -0.53 7.19
CA GLN A 143 5.63 -0.76 6.33
C GLN A 143 5.86 0.41 5.36
N GLY A 144 4.79 1.03 4.85
CA GLY A 144 4.88 2.18 3.97
C GLY A 144 5.44 3.42 4.66
N GLU A 145 5.00 3.70 5.87
CA GLU A 145 5.50 4.83 6.65
C GLU A 145 7.01 4.71 6.94
N GLU A 146 7.45 3.54 7.36
CA GLU A 146 8.88 3.26 7.57
C GLU A 146 9.67 3.38 6.27
N SER A 147 9.16 2.80 5.19
CA SER A 147 9.79 2.86 3.86
C SER A 147 9.90 4.30 3.35
N LEU A 148 8.89 5.15 3.58
CA LEU A 148 8.89 6.56 3.22
C LEU A 148 9.97 7.33 3.98
N ARG A 149 10.11 7.11 5.30
CA ARG A 149 11.19 7.73 6.10
C ARG A 149 12.58 7.37 5.56
N LEU A 150 12.81 6.10 5.22
CA LEU A 150 14.07 5.63 4.65
C LEU A 150 14.33 6.21 3.26
N GLU A 151 13.30 6.33 2.41
CA GLU A 151 13.43 6.93 1.09
C GLU A 151 13.77 8.42 1.17
N LEU A 152 13.13 9.18 2.07
CA LEU A 152 13.46 10.59 2.31
C LEU A 152 14.89 10.74 2.80
N ALA A 153 15.33 9.92 3.76
CA ALA A 153 16.72 9.92 4.23
C ALA A 153 17.71 9.65 3.07
N ARG A 154 17.34 8.73 2.16
CA ARG A 154 18.14 8.39 0.99
C ARG A 154 18.21 9.51 -0.04
N ARG A 155 17.09 10.23 -0.26
CA ARG A 155 17.04 11.39 -1.17
C ARG A 155 17.81 12.59 -0.63
N ARG A 156 17.81 12.80 0.70
CA ARG A 156 18.53 13.89 1.38
C ARG A 156 20.05 13.64 1.51
N ALA A 157 20.50 12.39 1.31
CA ALA A 157 21.90 12.04 1.45
C ALA A 157 22.77 12.81 0.42
N THR A 158 23.73 13.60 0.91
CA THR A 158 24.60 14.47 0.11
C THR A 158 25.80 13.76 -0.50
N SER A 159 26.05 12.50 -0.11
CA SER A 159 27.13 11.67 -0.66
C SER A 159 26.66 10.25 -0.89
N GLU A 160 27.35 9.55 -1.80
CA GLU A 160 27.06 8.15 -2.09
C GLU A 160 27.33 7.24 -0.85
N ALA A 161 28.30 7.59 -0.03
CA ALA A 161 28.57 6.89 1.23
C ALA A 161 27.41 7.04 2.21
N ALA A 162 26.89 8.27 2.39
CA ALA A 162 25.73 8.54 3.22
C ALA A 162 24.47 7.83 2.69
N ARG A 163 24.27 7.81 1.37
CA ARG A 163 23.14 7.10 0.74
C ARG A 163 23.20 5.59 0.99
N ARG A 164 24.38 4.98 0.91
CA ARG A 164 24.59 3.56 1.21
C ARG A 164 24.43 3.20 2.67
N SER A 165 24.62 4.14 3.59
CA SER A 165 24.42 3.93 5.03
C SER A 165 22.96 3.88 5.45
N VAL A 166 22.03 4.39 4.60
CA VAL A 166 20.59 4.29 4.88
C VAL A 166 20.14 2.83 4.72
N PRO A 167 19.53 2.21 5.74
CA PRO A 167 19.07 0.83 5.67
C PRO A 167 18.13 0.57 4.48
N PRO A 168 18.12 -0.63 3.91
CA PRO A 168 17.15 -0.96 2.87
C PRO A 168 15.72 -0.91 3.43
N PRO A 169 14.71 -0.60 2.60
CA PRO A 169 13.32 -0.67 3.04
C PRO A 169 12.93 -2.11 3.40
N PRO A 170 11.94 -2.30 4.28
CA PRO A 170 11.42 -3.62 4.61
C PRO A 170 10.98 -4.38 3.35
N GLY A 171 11.45 -5.62 3.22
CA GLY A 171 11.10 -6.49 2.10
C GLY A 171 9.76 -7.22 2.28
N PRO A 172 9.30 -7.96 1.26
CA PRO A 172 8.08 -8.75 1.34
C PRO A 172 8.23 -9.89 2.35
N ILE A 173 7.15 -10.18 3.09
CA ILE A 173 7.12 -11.32 4.01
C ILE A 173 7.17 -12.62 3.19
N THR A 174 8.15 -13.47 3.50
CA THR A 174 8.18 -14.86 3.07
C THR A 174 7.54 -15.76 4.13
N TYR A 175 6.83 -16.82 3.73
CA TYR A 175 6.14 -17.71 4.68
C TYR A 175 7.09 -18.39 5.66
N ALA A 176 8.36 -18.57 5.31
CA ALA A 176 9.39 -19.07 6.22
C ALA A 176 9.66 -18.11 7.39
N ALA A 177 9.61 -16.78 7.14
CA ALA A 177 9.76 -15.77 8.19
C ALA A 177 8.49 -15.63 9.04
N ALA A 178 7.31 -15.82 8.45
CA ALA A 178 6.03 -15.77 9.18
C ALA A 178 5.88 -16.91 10.20
N ALA A 179 6.48 -18.07 9.94
CA ALA A 179 6.48 -19.19 10.88
C ALA A 179 7.29 -18.90 12.16
N VAL A 180 8.26 -18.00 12.10
CA VAL A 180 9.09 -17.58 13.24
C VAL A 180 8.41 -16.48 14.07
N LEU A 181 7.55 -15.65 13.46
CA LEU A 181 6.93 -14.49 14.11
C LEU A 181 5.56 -14.78 14.76
N GLY A 182 5.00 -16.00 14.63
CA GLY A 182 3.69 -16.10 15.10
C GLY A 182 2.95 -17.38 15.35
N GLY A 183 2.86 -17.80 16.59
CA GLY A 183 1.85 -18.76 17.04
C GLY A 183 0.40 -18.29 16.88
N VAL A 184 0.13 -17.01 16.63
CA VAL A 184 -1.22 -16.44 16.43
C VAL A 184 -1.57 -16.31 14.94
N ALA A 185 -0.58 -16.05 14.06
CA ALA A 185 -0.79 -16.00 12.62
C ALA A 185 -0.97 -17.40 11.99
N ALA A 186 -0.41 -18.44 12.58
CA ALA A 186 -0.51 -19.82 12.09
C ALA A 186 -1.95 -20.35 12.09
N ALA A 187 -2.77 -20.00 13.07
CA ALA A 187 -4.17 -20.43 13.13
C ALA A 187 -5.02 -19.81 12.01
N GLY A 188 -4.80 -18.53 11.68
CA GLY A 188 -5.52 -17.85 10.59
C GLY A 188 -5.09 -18.34 9.20
N ALA A 189 -3.79 -18.58 9.00
CA ALA A 189 -3.27 -19.07 7.74
C ALA A 189 -3.67 -20.53 7.47
N ALA A 190 -3.69 -21.37 8.49
CA ALA A 190 -4.15 -22.76 8.39
C ALA A 190 -5.65 -22.82 8.05
N LEU A 191 -6.47 -21.97 8.64
CA LEU A 191 -7.89 -21.90 8.35
C LEU A 191 -8.15 -21.43 6.91
N ALA A 192 -7.45 -20.39 6.44
CA ALA A 192 -7.52 -19.90 5.07
C ALA A 192 -7.05 -20.94 4.06
N TYR A 193 -5.98 -21.69 4.37
CA TYR A 193 -5.50 -22.79 3.53
C TYR A 193 -6.50 -23.94 3.43
N LEU A 194 -7.11 -24.34 4.56
CA LEU A 194 -8.11 -25.41 4.58
C LEU A 194 -9.37 -25.03 3.79
N ILE A 195 -9.79 -23.78 3.87
CA ILE A 195 -10.92 -23.27 3.08
C ILE A 195 -10.62 -23.31 1.57
N VAL A 196 -9.43 -22.82 1.16
CA VAL A 196 -9.01 -22.84 -0.25
C VAL A 196 -8.88 -24.28 -0.78
N ARG A 197 -8.36 -25.20 0.03
CA ARG A 197 -8.21 -26.61 -0.35
C ARG A 197 -9.56 -27.33 -0.46
N SER A 198 -10.53 -27.01 0.38
CA SER A 198 -11.87 -27.61 0.32
C SER A 198 -12.63 -27.16 -0.93
N MET A 199 -12.40 -25.93 -1.40
CA MET A 199 -13.04 -25.38 -2.60
C MET A 199 -12.42 -25.89 -3.93
N ARG A 200 -11.18 -26.38 -3.92
CA ARG A 200 -10.52 -27.02 -5.09
C ARG A 200 -10.95 -28.48 -5.31
N ARG A 201 -11.69 -29.06 -4.38
CA ARG A 201 -12.16 -30.46 -4.44
C ARG A 201 -13.64 -30.60 -4.82
N ARG A 202 -14.29 -29.52 -5.11
CA ARG A 202 -15.63 -29.46 -5.70
C ARG A 202 -15.56 -28.75 -7.06
#